data_32a675bca2445e8de85587ccccaecbfa
#
_entry.id   32a675bca2445e8de85587ccccaecbfa
#
_cell.length_a   1.000
_cell.length_b   1.000
_cell.length_c   1.000
_cell.angle_alpha   90.00
_cell.angle_beta   90.00
_cell.angle_gamma   90.00
#
_symmetry.space_group_name_H-M   'P 1'
#
loop_
_entity.id
_entity.type
_entity.pdbx_description
1 polymer ?
#
loop_
_entity_poly.entity_id
_entity_poly.type
_entity_poly.pdbx_seq_one_letter_code
_entity_poly.pdbx_strand_id
1 'polypeptide(L)'
;MKRQLFIILIFTVLTGCDGLHVGVGLKGEIVDEDTIVLEGDTFTIQERIGDSLLVVWNYEHSEDKTPCYLLKYERNGFFYPQIGATSITSIGNTVNYVSIDDKDIYDIKTKKVLFSSPCSASEFYYLGRWKNLHLFSSSDTICFSDGKCIGLQDDVLCRKTKKDGVVALMAGAQTTDVSFGDLYNAKKTENTTDESVERWTKDYYIKPRSKFERMEAGFSVDLDIPKGDMESDKAIREWMMAAIRDDAFYLLENKGGIPVGKCGSLKDLLHSLDGYGVLWEKLCRAENQIEDTLAVRMTCDIKVRKVADSDDYATYHYWASLYNGGFHDLPREYYITYDKRRGELLDVSNSVKTSMLQQFRHLTLESLKKGYDFCYEKESSWEDFTHSIFSFHCPVIDTGGVDDVMRSCLVHNYSCDDWAGWKGYNEKPFTEKDFPLTHFAVLPEGVVLTYHPYQIDSFGAGEYHAVIPFKDANKCLMFDYSKHEDLKPKLQRFIK
;
A
#
# COMPACT_ATOMS: atom_id res chain seq x y z
N MET A 1 4.44 -40.86 30.23
CA MET A 1 2.97 -41.05 30.15
C MET A 1 2.16 -40.36 31.25
N LYS A 2 2.45 -40.53 32.56
CA LYS A 2 1.65 -39.88 33.63
C LYS A 2 1.79 -38.33 33.69
N ARG A 3 2.95 -37.76 33.34
CA ARG A 3 3.17 -36.31 33.33
C ARG A 3 2.50 -35.62 32.14
N GLN A 4 2.57 -36.18 30.95
CA GLN A 4 1.90 -35.68 29.73
C GLN A 4 0.38 -35.65 29.88
N LEU A 5 -0.20 -36.62 30.57
CA LEU A 5 -1.64 -36.63 30.88
C LEU A 5 -2.04 -35.49 31.82
N PHE A 6 -1.11 -35.04 32.68
CA PHE A 6 -1.36 -33.96 33.62
C PHE A 6 -1.40 -32.57 32.94
N ILE A 7 -0.48 -32.33 31.99
CA ILE A 7 -0.48 -31.08 31.19
C ILE A 7 -1.71 -31.04 30.26
N ILE A 8 -2.02 -32.14 29.56
CA ILE A 8 -3.24 -32.27 28.75
C ILE A 8 -4.50 -32.11 29.62
N LEU A 9 -4.51 -32.60 30.84
CA LEU A 9 -5.66 -32.47 31.75
C LEU A 9 -5.86 -31.03 32.21
N ILE A 10 -4.78 -30.28 32.45
CA ILE A 10 -4.86 -28.84 32.80
C ILE A 10 -5.44 -28.05 31.64
N PHE A 11 -5.03 -28.33 30.40
CA PHE A 11 -5.53 -27.60 29.22
C PHE A 11 -6.92 -28.04 28.77
N THR A 12 -7.30 -29.31 28.91
CA THR A 12 -8.68 -29.78 28.62
C THR A 12 -9.71 -29.27 29.61
N VAL A 13 -9.32 -29.00 30.85
CA VAL A 13 -10.19 -28.33 31.83
C VAL A 13 -10.41 -26.85 31.52
N LEU A 14 -9.44 -26.20 30.83
CA LEU A 14 -9.52 -24.78 30.47
C LEU A 14 -10.44 -24.49 29.26
N THR A 15 -10.68 -25.50 28.41
CA THR A 15 -11.52 -25.33 27.20
C THR A 15 -12.97 -25.77 27.38
N GLY A 16 -13.35 -26.32 28.51
CA GLY A 16 -14.62 -27.05 28.69
C GLY A 16 -15.61 -26.54 29.73
N CYS A 17 -15.32 -25.49 30.51
CA CYS A 17 -16.26 -25.01 31.56
C CYS A 17 -16.27 -23.49 31.69
N ASP A 18 -17.40 -22.90 31.48
CA ASP A 18 -17.74 -21.54 31.94
C ASP A 18 -17.63 -21.46 33.48
N GLY A 19 -16.59 -20.80 33.98
CA GLY A 19 -16.51 -20.40 35.39
C GLY A 19 -15.44 -21.08 36.23
N LEU A 20 -14.53 -20.31 36.77
CA LEU A 20 -13.40 -20.54 37.68
C LEU A 20 -12.08 -21.00 37.01
N HIS A 21 -11.38 -20.07 36.41
CA HIS A 21 -9.96 -20.24 36.06
C HIS A 21 -9.09 -19.89 37.30
N VAL A 22 -8.85 -20.83 38.17
CA VAL A 22 -7.66 -20.81 39.04
C VAL A 22 -6.51 -21.31 38.16
N GLY A 23 -5.77 -20.38 37.54
CA GLY A 23 -4.59 -20.71 36.75
C GLY A 23 -3.55 -21.34 37.68
N VAL A 24 -3.25 -22.60 37.50
CA VAL A 24 -2.10 -23.25 38.14
C VAL A 24 -0.86 -22.68 37.47
N GLY A 25 0.01 -22.02 38.23
CA GLY A 25 1.27 -21.52 37.75
C GLY A 25 2.20 -22.71 37.45
N LEU A 26 2.73 -22.74 36.24
CA LEU A 26 3.77 -23.70 35.82
C LEU A 26 5.13 -23.13 36.21
N LYS A 27 5.96 -23.91 36.90
CA LYS A 27 7.32 -23.51 37.23
C LYS A 27 8.19 -23.69 35.99
N GLY A 28 8.98 -22.67 35.68
CA GLY A 28 9.86 -22.74 34.52
C GLY A 28 10.90 -21.63 34.51
N GLU A 29 11.74 -21.64 33.49
CA GLU A 29 12.76 -20.67 33.24
C GLU A 29 12.89 -20.37 31.74
N ILE A 30 13.22 -19.12 31.41
CA ILE A 30 13.60 -18.70 30.06
C ILE A 30 15.09 -19.01 29.94
N VAL A 31 15.43 -19.96 29.05
CA VAL A 31 16.80 -20.43 28.87
C VAL A 31 17.60 -19.46 27.97
N ASP A 32 16.95 -18.98 26.92
CA ASP A 32 17.48 -18.01 25.95
C ASP A 32 16.38 -17.17 25.31
N GLU A 33 16.69 -16.42 24.24
CA GLU A 33 15.72 -15.55 23.56
C GLU A 33 14.53 -16.29 22.99
N ASP A 34 14.74 -17.52 22.54
CA ASP A 34 13.75 -18.32 21.80
C ASP A 34 13.27 -19.56 22.56
N THR A 35 13.78 -19.82 23.78
CA THR A 35 13.56 -21.08 24.48
C THR A 35 13.09 -20.88 25.91
N ILE A 36 12.04 -21.60 26.29
CA ILE A 36 11.55 -21.69 27.65
C ILE A 36 11.36 -23.16 28.04
N VAL A 37 11.70 -23.50 29.28
CA VAL A 37 11.45 -24.81 29.87
C VAL A 37 10.37 -24.67 30.94
N LEU A 38 9.28 -25.44 30.82
CA LEU A 38 8.15 -25.46 31.76
C LEU A 38 7.93 -26.87 32.27
N GLU A 39 8.01 -27.09 33.57
CA GLU A 39 7.83 -28.41 34.21
C GLU A 39 8.69 -29.53 33.61
N GLY A 40 9.78 -29.16 32.92
CA GLY A 40 10.72 -30.08 32.27
C GLY A 40 10.47 -30.28 30.77
N ASP A 41 9.44 -29.69 30.20
CA ASP A 41 9.17 -29.69 28.75
C ASP A 41 9.70 -28.40 28.11
N THR A 42 10.25 -28.51 26.90
CA THR A 42 10.83 -27.39 26.15
C THR A 42 9.82 -26.81 25.17
N PHE A 43 9.73 -25.49 25.15
CA PHE A 43 8.88 -24.74 24.23
C PHE A 43 9.72 -23.67 23.50
N THR A 44 9.36 -23.38 22.26
CA THR A 44 9.94 -22.25 21.52
C THR A 44 9.11 -21.00 21.75
N ILE A 45 9.76 -19.88 22.10
CA ILE A 45 9.13 -18.57 22.20
C ILE A 45 9.01 -18.03 20.78
N GLN A 46 7.79 -17.87 20.28
CA GLN A 46 7.51 -17.29 18.98
C GLN A 46 7.42 -15.76 19.05
N GLU A 47 6.87 -15.24 20.12
CA GLU A 47 6.65 -13.83 20.27
C GLU A 47 6.62 -13.39 21.74
N ARG A 48 7.10 -12.17 21.99
CA ARG A 48 6.98 -11.49 23.30
C ARG A 48 6.02 -10.32 23.15
N ILE A 49 4.96 -10.32 23.94
CA ILE A 49 3.92 -9.28 23.93
C ILE A 49 4.06 -8.43 25.20
N GLY A 50 4.65 -7.25 25.05
CA GLY A 50 5.01 -6.41 26.21
C GLY A 50 5.98 -7.11 27.17
N ASP A 51 5.94 -6.75 28.44
CA ASP A 51 6.94 -7.19 29.44
C ASP A 51 6.60 -8.52 30.12
N SER A 52 5.43 -9.09 29.88
CA SER A 52 4.94 -10.19 30.72
C SER A 52 4.14 -11.28 30.01
N LEU A 53 4.05 -11.23 28.70
CA LEU A 53 3.31 -12.23 27.92
C LEU A 53 4.23 -12.87 26.87
N LEU A 54 4.10 -14.17 26.71
CA LEU A 54 4.85 -14.97 25.75
C LEU A 54 3.89 -15.80 24.92
N VAL A 55 4.07 -15.82 23.62
CA VAL A 55 3.50 -16.82 22.72
C VAL A 55 4.52 -17.92 22.56
N VAL A 56 4.17 -19.14 22.91
CA VAL A 56 5.08 -20.28 22.87
C VAL A 56 4.50 -21.43 22.10
N TRP A 57 5.39 -22.22 21.49
CA TRP A 57 5.05 -23.39 20.70
C TRP A 57 5.80 -24.62 21.22
N ASN A 58 5.11 -25.79 21.26
CA ASN A 58 5.71 -27.06 21.63
C ASN A 58 6.03 -27.89 20.38
N TYR A 59 7.31 -28.10 20.08
CA TYR A 59 7.78 -28.84 18.91
C TYR A 59 7.75 -30.39 19.06
N GLU A 60 7.68 -30.92 20.28
CA GLU A 60 7.80 -32.37 20.49
C GLU A 60 6.59 -33.18 20.00
N HIS A 61 5.52 -32.51 19.58
CA HIS A 61 4.30 -33.13 19.08
C HIS A 61 4.00 -32.79 17.63
N SER A 62 5.00 -32.85 16.76
CA SER A 62 4.96 -32.31 15.38
C SER A 62 4.06 -33.07 14.39
N GLU A 63 3.42 -34.18 14.76
CA GLU A 63 2.59 -34.93 13.79
C GLU A 63 1.11 -34.55 13.78
N ASP A 64 0.57 -33.93 14.83
CA ASP A 64 -0.82 -33.47 14.86
C ASP A 64 -0.97 -32.11 15.57
N LYS A 65 -1.14 -31.05 14.79
CA LYS A 65 -1.60 -29.71 15.22
C LYS A 65 -1.05 -29.26 16.58
N THR A 66 0.21 -28.95 16.63
CA THR A 66 0.90 -28.53 17.86
C THR A 66 0.23 -27.27 18.43
N PRO A 67 -0.30 -27.28 19.65
CA PRO A 67 -0.95 -26.13 20.20
C PRO A 67 0.05 -25.02 20.52
N CYS A 68 -0.30 -23.81 20.12
CA CYS A 68 0.34 -22.57 20.52
C CYS A 68 -0.30 -22.10 21.83
N TYR A 69 0.49 -21.56 22.75
CA TYR A 69 -0.01 -21.09 24.04
C TYR A 69 0.37 -19.64 24.30
N LEU A 70 -0.58 -18.84 24.80
CA LEU A 70 -0.29 -17.55 25.40
C LEU A 70 -0.05 -17.75 26.90
N LEU A 71 1.14 -17.39 27.36
CA LEU A 71 1.55 -17.51 28.75
C LEU A 71 1.75 -16.10 29.36
N LYS A 72 1.23 -15.90 30.58
CA LYS A 72 1.62 -14.75 31.38
C LYS A 72 2.82 -15.14 32.25
N TYR A 73 3.91 -14.41 32.12
CA TYR A 73 5.11 -14.59 32.92
C TYR A 73 5.12 -13.65 34.14
N GLU A 74 5.52 -14.20 35.29
CA GLU A 74 5.78 -13.44 36.51
C GLU A 74 7.23 -13.59 36.96
N ARG A 75 7.80 -12.54 37.54
CA ARG A 75 9.23 -12.48 37.94
C ARG A 75 9.67 -13.55 38.94
N ASN A 76 8.73 -14.27 39.56
CA ASN A 76 8.99 -15.37 40.46
C ASN A 76 9.29 -16.71 39.76
N GLY A 77 9.37 -16.72 38.42
CA GLY A 77 9.61 -17.93 37.64
C GLY A 77 8.35 -18.80 37.44
N PHE A 78 7.17 -18.23 37.63
CA PHE A 78 5.93 -18.91 37.30
C PHE A 78 5.29 -18.36 36.05
N PHE A 79 4.73 -19.27 35.24
CA PHE A 79 4.05 -19.01 33.98
C PHE A 79 2.59 -19.46 34.10
N TYR A 80 1.68 -18.58 33.72
CA TYR A 80 0.26 -18.83 33.81
C TYR A 80 -0.37 -18.91 32.44
N PRO A 81 -0.79 -20.11 31.98
CA PRO A 81 -1.49 -20.25 30.69
C PRO A 81 -2.75 -19.37 30.67
N GLN A 82 -2.89 -18.60 29.61
CA GLN A 82 -4.06 -17.75 29.38
C GLN A 82 -5.02 -18.40 28.39
N ILE A 83 -4.48 -18.92 27.28
CA ILE A 83 -5.23 -19.60 26.23
C ILE A 83 -4.28 -20.52 25.45
N GLY A 84 -4.84 -21.59 24.85
CA GLY A 84 -4.19 -22.42 23.85
C GLY A 84 -5.00 -22.43 22.56
N ALA A 85 -4.32 -22.41 21.42
CA ALA A 85 -4.91 -22.37 20.11
C ALA A 85 -3.98 -23.02 19.07
N THR A 86 -4.42 -23.17 17.82
CA THR A 86 -3.55 -23.64 16.73
C THR A 86 -2.56 -22.57 16.30
N SER A 87 -2.94 -21.30 16.41
CA SER A 87 -2.06 -20.14 16.23
C SER A 87 -2.46 -19.00 17.17
N ILE A 88 -1.47 -18.24 17.62
CA ILE A 88 -1.69 -17.00 18.38
C ILE A 88 -0.72 -15.96 17.84
N THR A 89 -1.22 -14.78 17.49
CA THR A 89 -0.42 -13.68 16.94
C THR A 89 -0.79 -12.39 17.65
N SER A 90 0.17 -11.54 17.93
CA SER A 90 -0.12 -10.20 18.47
C SER A 90 -0.93 -9.37 17.48
N ILE A 91 -1.75 -8.48 18.01
CA ILE A 91 -2.39 -7.45 17.20
C ILE A 91 -1.48 -6.22 17.27
N GLY A 92 -1.08 -5.74 16.09
CA GLY A 92 -0.19 -4.58 15.96
C GLY A 92 -0.63 -3.41 16.84
N ASN A 93 0.34 -2.72 17.44
CA ASN A 93 0.21 -1.54 18.29
C ASN A 93 -0.56 -1.73 19.62
N THR A 94 -0.78 -2.94 20.10
CA THR A 94 -1.44 -3.17 21.40
C THR A 94 -0.91 -4.42 22.09
N VAL A 95 -0.89 -4.39 23.42
CA VAL A 95 -0.60 -5.54 24.31
C VAL A 95 -1.85 -6.11 24.94
N ASN A 96 -3.03 -5.61 24.56
CA ASN A 96 -4.29 -5.98 25.20
C ASN A 96 -5.07 -7.05 24.44
N TYR A 97 -4.75 -7.26 23.18
CA TYR A 97 -5.48 -8.17 22.30
C TYR A 97 -4.52 -9.06 21.52
N VAL A 98 -4.94 -10.28 21.25
CA VAL A 98 -4.26 -11.22 20.34
C VAL A 98 -5.27 -11.80 19.36
N SER A 99 -4.80 -12.19 18.19
CA SER A 99 -5.53 -13.02 17.25
C SER A 99 -5.35 -14.49 17.62
N ILE A 100 -6.43 -15.25 17.57
CA ILE A 100 -6.46 -16.70 17.83
C ILE A 100 -6.96 -17.38 16.58
N ASP A 101 -6.25 -18.42 16.13
CA ASP A 101 -6.58 -19.23 14.96
C ASP A 101 -6.85 -18.38 13.70
N ASP A 102 -6.12 -17.22 13.63
CA ASP A 102 -6.21 -16.23 12.57
C ASP A 102 -7.64 -15.70 12.32
N LYS A 103 -8.50 -15.78 13.32
CA LYS A 103 -9.91 -15.40 13.20
C LYS A 103 -10.48 -14.67 14.41
N ASP A 104 -10.22 -15.16 15.59
CA ASP A 104 -10.83 -14.66 16.81
C ASP A 104 -9.95 -13.59 17.47
N ILE A 105 -10.53 -12.45 17.83
CA ILE A 105 -9.87 -11.41 18.61
C ILE A 105 -10.13 -11.67 20.10
N TYR A 106 -9.06 -11.96 20.83
CA TYR A 106 -9.11 -12.26 22.24
C TYR A 106 -8.63 -11.09 23.09
N ASP A 107 -9.42 -10.70 24.07
CA ASP A 107 -9.06 -9.68 25.06
C ASP A 107 -8.34 -10.37 26.24
N ILE A 108 -7.06 -10.08 26.37
CA ILE A 108 -6.19 -10.65 27.40
C ILE A 108 -6.65 -10.27 28.80
N LYS A 109 -7.18 -9.06 28.98
CA LYS A 109 -7.63 -8.55 30.29
C LYS A 109 -8.90 -9.22 30.77
N THR A 110 -9.89 -9.34 29.90
CA THR A 110 -11.18 -9.95 30.23
C THR A 110 -11.18 -11.46 30.07
N LYS A 111 -10.15 -12.01 29.40
CA LYS A 111 -10.00 -13.43 29.05
C LYS A 111 -11.17 -13.95 28.23
N LYS A 112 -11.62 -13.18 27.26
CA LYS A 112 -12.76 -13.53 26.39
C LYS A 112 -12.45 -13.18 24.94
N VAL A 113 -13.03 -14.00 24.04
CA VAL A 113 -13.13 -13.62 22.64
C VAL A 113 -14.08 -12.42 22.52
N LEU A 114 -13.61 -11.34 21.94
CA LEU A 114 -14.42 -10.15 21.67
C LEU A 114 -15.37 -10.38 20.51
N PHE A 115 -14.83 -10.88 19.40
CA PHE A 115 -15.58 -11.22 18.21
C PHE A 115 -14.73 -12.11 17.28
N SER A 116 -15.39 -12.78 16.34
CA SER A 116 -14.74 -13.53 15.27
C SER A 116 -14.73 -12.69 13.98
N SER A 117 -13.55 -12.47 13.43
CA SER A 117 -13.39 -11.71 12.20
C SER A 117 -13.82 -12.52 10.98
N PRO A 118 -14.45 -11.92 9.96
CA PRO A 118 -14.70 -12.55 8.68
C PRO A 118 -13.46 -12.67 7.79
N CYS A 119 -12.37 -11.97 8.12
CA CYS A 119 -11.08 -11.98 7.42
C CYS A 119 -9.94 -12.38 8.37
N SER A 120 -8.73 -12.56 7.82
CA SER A 120 -7.53 -12.86 8.62
C SER A 120 -7.35 -11.82 9.73
N ALA A 121 -7.28 -12.27 10.97
CA ALA A 121 -7.14 -11.42 12.14
C ALA A 121 -5.68 -11.20 12.56
N SER A 122 -4.72 -11.94 11.98
CA SER A 122 -3.28 -11.78 12.25
C SER A 122 -2.71 -10.45 11.75
N GLU A 123 -3.37 -9.83 10.77
CA GLU A 123 -2.97 -8.55 10.20
C GLU A 123 -3.65 -7.34 10.83
N PHE A 124 -4.40 -7.54 11.91
CA PHE A 124 -5.13 -6.43 12.51
C PHE A 124 -4.24 -5.47 13.30
N TYR A 125 -4.64 -4.20 13.24
CA TYR A 125 -4.17 -3.11 14.09
C TYR A 125 -5.30 -2.56 14.93
N TYR A 126 -5.07 -2.31 16.20
CA TYR A 126 -6.06 -1.72 17.09
C TYR A 126 -6.16 -0.20 16.88
N LEU A 127 -7.29 0.27 16.40
CA LEU A 127 -7.53 1.69 16.14
C LEU A 127 -7.99 2.45 17.39
N GLY A 128 -8.75 1.82 18.26
CA GLY A 128 -9.28 2.47 19.46
C GLY A 128 -10.65 1.98 19.88
N ARG A 129 -11.33 2.81 20.68
CA ARG A 129 -12.66 2.52 21.24
C ARG A 129 -13.65 3.61 20.91
N TRP A 130 -14.84 3.22 20.49
CA TRP A 130 -15.99 4.10 20.31
C TRP A 130 -17.19 3.56 21.07
N LYS A 131 -17.69 4.34 22.05
CA LYS A 131 -18.70 3.86 23.01
C LYS A 131 -18.18 2.58 23.72
N ASN A 132 -18.88 1.47 23.53
CA ASN A 132 -18.48 0.16 24.07
C ASN A 132 -17.84 -0.76 23.03
N LEU A 133 -17.60 -0.28 21.81
CA LEU A 133 -17.06 -1.06 20.71
C LEU A 133 -15.58 -0.81 20.56
N HIS A 134 -14.81 -1.86 20.31
CA HIS A 134 -13.41 -1.81 19.93
C HIS A 134 -13.30 -1.88 18.42
N LEU A 135 -12.36 -1.13 17.84
CA LEU A 135 -12.14 -1.05 16.40
C LEU A 135 -10.76 -1.60 16.06
N PHE A 136 -10.74 -2.40 15.00
CA PHE A 136 -9.53 -3.01 14.44
C PHE A 136 -9.53 -2.80 12.94
N SER A 137 -8.36 -2.62 12.32
CA SER A 137 -8.23 -2.57 10.86
C SER A 137 -7.21 -3.59 10.38
N SER A 138 -7.49 -4.23 9.26
CA SER A 138 -6.53 -4.90 8.41
C SER A 138 -6.20 -4.04 7.19
N SER A 139 -5.49 -4.59 6.23
CA SER A 139 -5.16 -3.93 4.95
C SER A 139 -6.41 -3.51 4.17
N ASP A 140 -7.51 -4.27 4.26
CA ASP A 140 -8.69 -4.12 3.41
C ASP A 140 -10.01 -3.98 4.16
N THR A 141 -9.99 -3.99 5.50
CA THR A 141 -11.22 -4.05 6.31
C THR A 141 -11.07 -3.34 7.65
N ILE A 142 -12.11 -2.65 8.09
CA ILE A 142 -12.26 -2.14 9.45
C ILE A 142 -13.38 -2.91 10.15
N CYS A 143 -13.08 -3.54 11.29
CA CYS A 143 -14.03 -4.33 12.06
C CYS A 143 -14.31 -3.72 13.43
N PHE A 144 -15.57 -3.74 13.84
CA PHE A 144 -16.04 -3.38 15.17
C PHE A 144 -16.26 -4.66 15.98
N SER A 145 -16.07 -4.59 17.30
CA SER A 145 -16.19 -5.75 18.18
C SER A 145 -17.61 -6.31 18.34
N ASP A 146 -18.59 -5.73 17.70
CA ASP A 146 -19.95 -6.31 17.56
C ASP A 146 -20.11 -7.15 16.30
N GLY A 147 -19.03 -7.31 15.53
CA GLY A 147 -18.99 -8.10 14.30
C GLY A 147 -19.29 -7.29 13.03
N LYS A 148 -19.63 -5.99 13.15
CA LYS A 148 -19.80 -5.16 11.96
C LYS A 148 -18.46 -4.86 11.33
N CYS A 149 -18.29 -5.19 10.04
CA CYS A 149 -17.09 -4.90 9.27
C CYS A 149 -17.40 -4.04 8.05
N ILE A 150 -16.43 -3.21 7.67
CA ILE A 150 -16.49 -2.27 6.56
C ILE A 150 -15.28 -2.58 5.66
N GLY A 151 -15.53 -3.01 4.44
CA GLY A 151 -14.46 -3.21 3.45
C GLY A 151 -13.90 -1.87 3.00
N LEU A 152 -12.58 -1.80 2.85
CA LEU A 152 -11.87 -0.68 2.26
C LEU A 152 -11.66 -0.96 0.76
N GLN A 153 -11.58 0.10 -0.05
CA GLN A 153 -11.13 -0.05 -1.44
C GLN A 153 -9.70 -0.57 -1.47
N ASP A 154 -9.29 -1.20 -2.57
CA ASP A 154 -8.02 -1.93 -2.66
C ASP A 154 -6.76 -1.07 -2.49
N ASP A 155 -6.88 0.24 -2.72
CA ASP A 155 -5.82 1.25 -2.59
C ASP A 155 -5.92 2.09 -1.31
N VAL A 156 -6.81 1.72 -0.38
CA VAL A 156 -7.07 2.50 0.83
C VAL A 156 -6.36 1.94 2.04
N LEU A 157 -5.58 2.79 2.69
CA LEU A 157 -4.97 2.53 3.99
C LEU A 157 -5.80 3.19 5.10
N CYS A 158 -6.00 2.47 6.20
CA CYS A 158 -6.63 3.01 7.41
C CYS A 158 -5.57 3.19 8.50
N ARG A 159 -5.48 4.39 9.07
CA ARG A 159 -4.52 4.68 10.13
C ARG A 159 -5.15 5.38 11.31
N LYS A 160 -4.62 5.08 12.49
CA LYS A 160 -4.97 5.77 13.72
C LYS A 160 -4.44 7.20 13.69
N THR A 161 -5.29 8.18 14.06
CA THR A 161 -4.85 9.58 14.21
C THR A 161 -4.47 9.89 15.67
N LYS A 162 -3.83 11.04 15.90
CA LYS A 162 -3.60 11.57 17.26
C LYS A 162 -4.91 12.01 17.95
N LYS A 163 -6.00 12.13 17.20
CA LYS A 163 -7.31 12.54 17.68
C LYS A 163 -8.15 11.31 18.04
N ASP A 164 -8.56 11.22 19.30
CA ASP A 164 -9.39 10.11 19.78
C ASP A 164 -10.70 10.00 18.98
N GLY A 165 -11.06 8.76 18.65
CA GLY A 165 -12.30 8.47 17.93
C GLY A 165 -12.31 8.84 16.45
N VAL A 166 -11.14 9.10 15.87
CA VAL A 166 -10.96 9.46 14.45
C VAL A 166 -9.86 8.61 13.82
N VAL A 167 -10.09 8.13 12.61
CA VAL A 167 -9.07 7.52 11.76
C VAL A 167 -8.85 8.37 10.52
N ALA A 168 -7.67 8.25 9.95
CA ALA A 168 -7.38 8.73 8.60
C ALA A 168 -7.55 7.59 7.60
N LEU A 169 -8.36 7.79 6.58
CA LEU A 169 -8.42 6.93 5.39
C LEU A 169 -7.62 7.62 4.30
N MET A 170 -6.70 6.89 3.71
CA MET A 170 -5.73 7.39 2.75
C MET A 170 -5.79 6.56 1.47
N ALA A 171 -5.90 7.22 0.32
CA ALA A 171 -5.83 6.62 -1.01
C ALA A 171 -4.86 7.45 -1.85
N GLY A 172 -3.62 6.99 -2.01
CA GLY A 172 -2.56 7.78 -2.60
C GLY A 172 -2.41 9.13 -1.88
N ALA A 173 -2.47 10.23 -2.63
CA ALA A 173 -2.37 11.59 -2.08
C ALA A 173 -3.64 12.07 -1.35
N GLN A 174 -4.75 11.36 -1.45
CA GLN A 174 -6.02 11.77 -0.84
C GLN A 174 -6.16 11.21 0.57
N THR A 175 -6.48 12.08 1.49
CA THR A 175 -6.67 11.72 2.91
C THR A 175 -7.96 12.34 3.43
N THR A 176 -8.73 11.58 4.17
CA THR A 176 -9.90 12.07 4.90
C THR A 176 -9.91 11.56 6.33
N ASP A 177 -10.15 12.48 7.27
CA ASP A 177 -10.36 12.14 8.67
C ASP A 177 -11.83 11.73 8.87
N VAL A 178 -12.04 10.54 9.40
CA VAL A 178 -13.37 9.97 9.60
C VAL A 178 -13.58 9.61 11.06
N SER A 179 -14.68 10.06 11.65
CA SER A 179 -15.03 9.65 13.00
C SER A 179 -15.45 8.17 13.04
N PHE A 180 -15.18 7.50 14.16
CA PHE A 180 -15.65 6.11 14.35
C PHE A 180 -17.16 5.98 14.21
N GLY A 181 -17.91 7.05 14.58
CA GLY A 181 -19.36 7.09 14.44
C GLY A 181 -19.80 7.15 12.96
N ASP A 182 -19.12 7.92 12.14
CA ASP A 182 -19.43 8.01 10.71
C ASP A 182 -19.08 6.72 10.01
N LEU A 183 -17.96 6.09 10.35
CA LEU A 183 -17.60 4.75 9.86
C LEU A 183 -18.68 3.73 10.24
N TYR A 184 -19.09 3.69 11.51
CA TYR A 184 -20.10 2.74 11.97
C TYR A 184 -21.43 2.93 11.26
N ASN A 185 -21.82 4.17 10.98
CA ASN A 185 -23.07 4.51 10.31
C ASN A 185 -22.94 4.52 8.78
N ALA A 186 -21.75 4.30 8.24
CA ALA A 186 -21.54 4.24 6.81
C ALA A 186 -22.45 3.16 6.18
N LYS A 187 -23.20 3.57 5.17
CA LYS A 187 -23.97 2.64 4.36
C LYS A 187 -23.13 2.33 3.14
N LYS A 188 -23.12 1.07 2.74
CA LYS A 188 -22.64 0.68 1.41
C LYS A 188 -23.45 1.49 0.40
N THR A 189 -22.83 2.42 -0.26
CA THR A 189 -23.47 3.14 -1.35
C THR A 189 -23.44 2.21 -2.55
N GLU A 190 -24.60 1.99 -3.17
CA GLU A 190 -24.61 1.49 -4.54
C GLU A 190 -23.70 2.43 -5.34
N ASN A 191 -22.70 1.87 -6.01
CA ASN A 191 -21.75 2.62 -6.82
C ASN A 191 -22.56 3.60 -7.68
N THR A 192 -22.55 4.88 -7.33
CA THR A 192 -22.99 5.92 -8.24
C THR A 192 -21.95 5.93 -9.35
N THR A 193 -22.24 5.18 -10.40
CA THR A 193 -21.43 5.20 -11.63
C THR A 193 -21.38 6.65 -12.08
N ASP A 194 -20.18 7.20 -12.12
CA ASP A 194 -19.98 8.51 -12.75
C ASP A 194 -20.37 8.38 -14.22
N GLU A 195 -21.51 8.98 -14.60
CA GLU A 195 -22.07 8.85 -15.95
C GLU A 195 -21.14 9.42 -17.03
N SER A 196 -20.16 10.25 -16.67
CA SER A 196 -19.23 10.88 -17.60
C SER A 196 -18.07 9.97 -18.02
N VAL A 197 -17.86 8.85 -17.30
CA VAL A 197 -16.82 7.86 -17.63
C VAL A 197 -17.43 6.50 -17.94
N GLU A 198 -16.73 5.73 -18.77
CA GLU A 198 -16.93 4.29 -18.95
C GLU A 198 -15.91 3.55 -18.09
N ARG A 199 -16.40 2.75 -17.15
CA ARG A 199 -15.55 1.82 -16.44
C ARG A 199 -15.28 0.63 -17.33
N TRP A 200 -14.01 0.40 -17.66
CA TRP A 200 -13.60 -0.69 -18.54
C TRP A 200 -12.47 -1.49 -17.89
N THR A 201 -12.71 -2.78 -17.70
CA THR A 201 -11.78 -3.72 -17.09
C THR A 201 -11.51 -4.86 -18.04
N LYS A 202 -10.26 -5.19 -18.27
CA LYS A 202 -9.88 -6.31 -19.11
C LYS A 202 -8.55 -6.92 -18.72
N ASP A 203 -8.54 -8.26 -18.71
CA ASP A 203 -7.38 -9.06 -18.42
C ASP A 203 -6.97 -9.83 -19.66
N TYR A 204 -5.69 -9.76 -19.99
CA TYR A 204 -5.04 -10.54 -21.04
C TYR A 204 -4.05 -11.49 -20.36
N TYR A 205 -4.47 -12.72 -20.15
CA TYR A 205 -3.66 -13.72 -19.48
C TYR A 205 -3.09 -14.71 -20.49
N ILE A 206 -1.76 -14.86 -20.52
CA ILE A 206 -1.07 -15.80 -21.36
C ILE A 206 -0.97 -17.13 -20.63
N LYS A 207 -1.78 -18.11 -21.07
CA LYS A 207 -1.70 -19.47 -20.53
C LYS A 207 -0.52 -20.22 -21.14
N PRO A 208 0.21 -21.03 -20.35
CA PRO A 208 1.20 -21.96 -20.87
C PRO A 208 0.60 -22.86 -21.95
N ARG A 209 1.31 -23.03 -23.07
CA ARG A 209 0.86 -23.94 -24.16
C ARG A 209 1.09 -25.41 -23.85
N SER A 210 1.97 -25.70 -22.89
CA SER A 210 2.25 -27.04 -22.44
C SER A 210 2.58 -27.06 -20.93
N LYS A 211 2.55 -28.25 -20.32
CA LYS A 211 2.96 -28.43 -18.91
C LYS A 211 4.45 -28.18 -18.66
N PHE A 212 5.24 -27.99 -19.69
CA PHE A 212 6.67 -27.68 -19.62
C PHE A 212 6.96 -26.17 -19.79
N GLU A 213 6.00 -25.41 -20.29
CA GLU A 213 6.11 -23.95 -20.40
C GLU A 213 5.84 -23.34 -19.03
N ARG A 214 6.85 -22.71 -18.43
CA ARG A 214 6.78 -22.11 -17.08
C ARG A 214 6.47 -20.62 -17.08
N MET A 215 6.14 -20.07 -18.26
CA MET A 215 5.81 -18.66 -18.37
C MET A 215 4.40 -18.37 -17.83
N GLU A 216 4.32 -17.49 -16.86
CA GLU A 216 3.09 -16.80 -16.49
C GLU A 216 3.21 -15.35 -16.90
N ALA A 217 2.32 -14.88 -17.76
CA ALA A 217 2.32 -13.48 -18.16
C ALA A 217 0.87 -12.94 -18.16
N GLY A 218 0.68 -11.75 -17.60
CA GLY A 218 -0.61 -11.08 -17.50
C GLY A 218 -0.48 -9.59 -17.77
N PHE A 219 -1.36 -9.05 -18.60
CA PHE A 219 -1.56 -7.63 -18.77
C PHE A 219 -3.01 -7.30 -18.40
N SER A 220 -3.21 -6.52 -17.35
CA SER A 220 -4.54 -6.11 -16.91
C SER A 220 -4.69 -4.60 -16.93
N VAL A 221 -5.89 -4.14 -17.26
CA VAL A 221 -6.26 -2.73 -17.25
C VAL A 221 -7.62 -2.55 -16.61
N ASP A 222 -7.74 -1.50 -15.80
CA ASP A 222 -8.96 -1.12 -15.13
C ASP A 222 -9.10 0.42 -15.14
N LEU A 223 -9.91 0.95 -16.05
CA LEU A 223 -9.87 2.33 -16.48
C LEU A 223 -11.20 3.03 -16.33
N ASP A 224 -11.20 4.26 -15.81
CA ASP A 224 -12.28 5.23 -15.94
C ASP A 224 -12.03 6.07 -17.19
N ILE A 225 -12.67 5.73 -18.31
CA ILE A 225 -12.44 6.34 -19.62
C ILE A 225 -13.48 7.45 -19.88
N PRO A 226 -13.10 8.69 -20.20
CA PRO A 226 -14.05 9.73 -20.58
C PRO A 226 -14.91 9.32 -21.78
N LYS A 227 -16.23 9.43 -21.65
CA LYS A 227 -17.22 9.09 -22.72
C LYS A 227 -17.42 10.22 -23.72
N GLY A 228 -17.22 11.46 -23.28
CA GLY A 228 -17.56 12.65 -24.06
C GLY A 228 -16.64 12.88 -25.26
N ASP A 229 -17.02 13.84 -26.08
CA ASP A 229 -16.27 14.26 -27.28
C ASP A 229 -15.65 15.66 -27.14
N MET A 230 -15.63 16.21 -25.92
CA MET A 230 -14.96 17.46 -25.63
C MET A 230 -13.44 17.32 -25.83
N GLU A 231 -12.77 18.43 -26.08
CA GLU A 231 -11.30 18.41 -26.23
C GLU A 231 -10.60 17.88 -24.97
N SER A 232 -11.15 18.14 -23.77
CA SER A 232 -10.67 17.56 -22.50
C SER A 232 -10.73 16.04 -22.52
N ASP A 233 -11.84 15.46 -23.01
CA ASP A 233 -12.03 14.00 -23.03
C ASP A 233 -11.06 13.33 -23.99
N LYS A 234 -10.83 13.98 -25.16
CA LYS A 234 -9.86 13.49 -26.15
C LYS A 234 -8.43 13.57 -25.60
N ALA A 235 -8.04 14.70 -25.02
CA ALA A 235 -6.70 14.88 -24.47
C ALA A 235 -6.40 13.88 -23.34
N ILE A 236 -7.39 13.60 -22.48
CA ILE A 236 -7.25 12.60 -21.41
C ILE A 236 -7.11 11.19 -22.01
N ARG A 237 -7.91 10.83 -23.03
CA ARG A 237 -7.76 9.54 -23.71
C ARG A 237 -6.41 9.40 -24.42
N GLU A 238 -5.88 10.46 -25.03
CA GLU A 238 -4.55 10.49 -25.66
C GLU A 238 -3.46 10.27 -24.62
N TRP A 239 -3.55 10.98 -23.52
CA TRP A 239 -2.63 10.77 -22.41
C TRP A 239 -2.70 9.33 -21.86
N MET A 240 -3.90 8.78 -21.60
CA MET A 240 -4.07 7.40 -21.14
C MET A 240 -3.40 6.39 -22.06
N MET A 241 -3.62 6.53 -23.37
CA MET A 241 -3.04 5.63 -24.36
C MET A 241 -1.51 5.71 -24.40
N ALA A 242 -0.95 6.92 -24.25
CA ALA A 242 0.50 7.09 -24.20
C ALA A 242 1.08 6.45 -22.93
N ALA A 243 0.50 6.72 -21.76
CA ALA A 243 0.94 6.17 -20.49
C ALA A 243 0.85 4.62 -20.47
N ILE A 244 -0.31 4.07 -20.89
CA ILE A 244 -0.51 2.62 -20.94
C ILE A 244 0.49 1.96 -21.92
N ARG A 245 0.72 2.56 -23.10
CA ARG A 245 1.71 2.06 -24.04
C ARG A 245 3.10 2.03 -23.39
N ASP A 246 3.49 3.13 -22.79
CA ASP A 246 4.83 3.29 -22.25
C ASP A 246 5.10 2.30 -21.12
N ASP A 247 4.10 2.02 -20.28
CA ASP A 247 4.23 1.06 -19.19
C ASP A 247 4.03 -0.40 -19.64
N ALA A 248 3.01 -0.70 -20.43
CA ALA A 248 2.77 -2.06 -20.91
C ALA A 248 3.97 -2.63 -21.71
N PHE A 249 4.68 -1.78 -22.44
CA PHE A 249 5.83 -2.20 -23.25
C PHE A 249 7.17 -1.78 -22.66
N TYR A 250 7.18 -1.24 -21.46
CA TYR A 250 8.39 -0.79 -20.77
C TYR A 250 9.42 -1.91 -20.60
N LEU A 251 8.96 -3.08 -20.16
CA LEU A 251 9.79 -4.26 -19.89
C LEU A 251 10.22 -5.02 -21.15
N LEU A 252 9.77 -4.60 -22.32
CA LEU A 252 10.04 -5.26 -23.61
C LEU A 252 11.12 -4.48 -24.37
N GLU A 253 12.17 -5.16 -24.80
CA GLU A 253 13.34 -4.53 -25.47
C GLU A 253 12.98 -3.75 -26.74
N ASN A 254 11.89 -4.09 -27.42
CA ASN A 254 11.48 -3.55 -28.72
C ASN A 254 10.39 -2.47 -28.63
N LYS A 255 10.33 -1.66 -27.55
CA LYS A 255 9.30 -0.60 -27.44
C LYS A 255 9.44 0.55 -28.47
N GLY A 256 10.63 0.70 -29.06
CA GLY A 256 10.87 1.71 -30.11
C GLY A 256 10.09 1.40 -31.39
N GLY A 257 9.01 2.17 -31.63
CA GLY A 257 8.17 2.01 -32.82
C GLY A 257 6.76 1.49 -32.57
N ILE A 258 6.36 1.20 -31.33
CA ILE A 258 4.96 0.91 -31.00
C ILE A 258 4.17 2.23 -31.05
N PRO A 259 3.25 2.38 -32.01
CA PRO A 259 2.52 3.63 -32.17
C PRO A 259 1.51 3.80 -31.01
N VAL A 260 1.28 5.05 -30.64
CA VAL A 260 0.07 5.38 -29.84
C VAL A 260 -1.14 5.01 -30.69
N GLY A 261 -2.01 4.16 -30.13
CA GLY A 261 -3.21 3.75 -30.84
C GLY A 261 -4.17 4.93 -31.09
N LYS A 262 -5.19 4.72 -31.91
CA LYS A 262 -6.25 5.69 -32.07
C LYS A 262 -7.04 5.82 -30.78
N CYS A 263 -7.35 7.05 -30.36
CA CYS A 263 -8.02 7.36 -29.10
C CYS A 263 -9.00 8.58 -29.18
N GLY A 264 -9.23 9.06 -30.40
CA GLY A 264 -10.14 10.19 -30.62
C GLY A 264 -11.59 9.95 -30.17
N SER A 265 -12.04 8.69 -30.17
CA SER A 265 -13.32 8.28 -29.57
C SER A 265 -13.11 7.14 -28.57
N LEU A 266 -14.08 6.92 -27.69
CA LEU A 266 -14.09 5.78 -26.76
C LEU A 266 -13.89 4.44 -27.50
N LYS A 267 -14.61 4.26 -28.63
CA LYS A 267 -14.50 3.05 -29.45
C LYS A 267 -13.09 2.84 -30.01
N ASP A 268 -12.46 3.91 -30.50
CA ASP A 268 -11.10 3.82 -31.03
C ASP A 268 -10.08 3.46 -29.95
N LEU A 269 -10.25 4.04 -28.73
CA LEU A 269 -9.42 3.73 -27.58
C LEU A 269 -9.54 2.26 -27.19
N LEU A 270 -10.75 1.75 -27.01
CA LEU A 270 -10.99 0.35 -26.66
C LEU A 270 -10.41 -0.63 -27.70
N HIS A 271 -10.56 -0.31 -28.99
CA HIS A 271 -9.96 -1.12 -30.06
C HIS A 271 -8.43 -1.10 -30.00
N SER A 272 -7.84 0.04 -29.68
CA SER A 272 -6.38 0.18 -29.56
C SER A 272 -5.83 -0.58 -28.34
N LEU A 273 -6.55 -0.55 -27.20
CA LEU A 273 -6.20 -1.33 -26.02
C LEU A 273 -6.26 -2.85 -26.26
N ASP A 274 -7.28 -3.32 -27.00
CA ASP A 274 -7.35 -4.71 -27.44
C ASP A 274 -6.14 -5.08 -28.34
N GLY A 275 -5.73 -4.17 -29.20
CA GLY A 275 -4.53 -4.33 -30.02
C GLY A 275 -3.24 -4.43 -29.18
N TYR A 276 -3.15 -3.63 -28.13
CA TYR A 276 -2.02 -3.70 -27.18
C TYR A 276 -1.97 -5.04 -26.45
N GLY A 277 -3.09 -5.56 -25.97
CA GLY A 277 -3.15 -6.86 -25.33
C GLY A 277 -2.63 -8.00 -26.23
N VAL A 278 -3.07 -8.01 -27.51
CA VAL A 278 -2.60 -8.98 -28.51
C VAL A 278 -1.11 -8.82 -28.82
N LEU A 279 -0.65 -7.59 -28.96
CA LEU A 279 0.76 -7.30 -29.23
C LEU A 279 1.64 -7.68 -28.03
N TRP A 280 1.21 -7.37 -26.84
CA TRP A 280 1.90 -7.70 -25.60
C TRP A 280 2.06 -9.21 -25.45
N GLU A 281 1.00 -10.01 -25.71
CA GLU A 281 1.09 -11.46 -25.72
C GLU A 281 2.13 -11.96 -26.73
N LYS A 282 2.12 -11.41 -27.93
CA LYS A 282 3.06 -11.80 -28.99
C LYS A 282 4.52 -11.52 -28.60
N LEU A 283 4.78 -10.34 -28.03
CA LEU A 283 6.14 -9.94 -27.63
C LEU A 283 6.65 -10.75 -26.44
N CYS A 284 5.84 -10.96 -25.40
CA CYS A 284 6.21 -11.83 -24.30
C CYS A 284 6.56 -13.25 -24.74
N ARG A 285 5.81 -13.81 -25.70
CA ARG A 285 6.11 -15.13 -26.25
C ARG A 285 7.41 -15.14 -27.08
N ALA A 286 7.74 -14.05 -27.76
CA ALA A 286 8.96 -13.95 -28.55
C ALA A 286 10.21 -13.87 -27.66
N GLU A 287 10.17 -13.07 -26.60
CA GLU A 287 11.28 -12.93 -25.65
C GLU A 287 11.58 -14.23 -24.90
N ASN A 288 10.54 -14.98 -24.51
CA ASN A 288 10.71 -16.26 -23.79
C ASN A 288 11.19 -17.43 -24.68
N GLN A 289 11.22 -17.28 -26.01
CA GLN A 289 11.80 -18.30 -26.90
C GLN A 289 13.32 -18.27 -26.90
N ILE A 290 13.94 -17.23 -26.37
CA ILE A 290 15.38 -17.02 -26.37
C ILE A 290 16.08 -17.67 -25.20
N GLU A 291 15.37 -17.90 -24.07
CA GLU A 291 15.93 -18.52 -22.86
C GLU A 291 15.12 -19.73 -22.40
N ASP A 292 15.59 -20.92 -22.75
CA ASP A 292 14.97 -22.22 -22.44
C ASP A 292 14.97 -22.61 -20.95
N THR A 293 15.42 -21.75 -20.03
CA THR A 293 15.79 -22.17 -18.66
C THR A 293 15.17 -21.42 -17.49
N LEU A 294 14.50 -20.29 -17.67
CA LEU A 294 13.94 -19.50 -16.58
C LEU A 294 12.41 -19.40 -16.64
N ALA A 295 11.77 -19.75 -15.52
CA ALA A 295 10.35 -19.45 -15.31
C ALA A 295 10.20 -17.93 -15.17
N VAL A 296 9.87 -17.23 -16.24
CA VAL A 296 9.65 -15.80 -16.20
C VAL A 296 8.18 -15.54 -15.92
N ARG A 297 7.91 -14.85 -14.83
CA ARG A 297 6.61 -14.23 -14.58
C ARG A 297 6.69 -12.78 -15.00
N MET A 298 5.84 -12.37 -15.92
CA MET A 298 5.73 -10.98 -16.37
C MET A 298 4.31 -10.51 -16.12
N THR A 299 4.13 -9.45 -15.34
CA THR A 299 2.82 -8.84 -15.14
C THR A 299 2.89 -7.34 -15.35
N CYS A 300 1.81 -6.78 -15.90
CA CYS A 300 1.59 -5.36 -16.04
C CYS A 300 0.14 -5.08 -15.67
N ASP A 301 -0.06 -4.49 -14.51
CA ASP A 301 -1.38 -4.13 -13.99
C ASP A 301 -1.50 -2.61 -14.00
N ILE A 302 -2.51 -2.08 -14.70
CA ILE A 302 -2.71 -0.63 -14.84
C ILE A 302 -4.12 -0.25 -14.37
N LYS A 303 -4.20 0.74 -13.49
CA LYS A 303 -5.46 1.33 -13.03
C LYS A 303 -5.48 2.83 -13.28
N VAL A 304 -6.55 3.33 -13.85
CA VAL A 304 -6.78 4.77 -14.01
C VAL A 304 -8.13 5.14 -13.43
N ARG A 305 -8.15 6.10 -12.52
CA ARG A 305 -9.35 6.56 -11.83
C ARG A 305 -9.56 8.04 -11.98
N LYS A 306 -10.76 8.44 -12.33
CA LYS A 306 -11.16 9.84 -12.22
C LYS A 306 -11.37 10.18 -10.74
N VAL A 307 -10.58 11.11 -10.22
CA VAL A 307 -10.53 11.42 -8.79
C VAL A 307 -11.08 12.79 -8.43
N ALA A 308 -11.12 13.70 -9.40
CA ALA A 308 -11.81 14.98 -9.26
C ALA A 308 -12.34 15.43 -10.61
N ASP A 309 -13.50 16.08 -10.61
CA ASP A 309 -14.12 16.67 -11.79
C ASP A 309 -14.91 17.91 -11.39
N SER A 310 -14.67 19.00 -12.08
CA SER A 310 -15.32 20.29 -11.90
C SER A 310 -15.51 21.00 -13.26
N ASP A 311 -16.13 22.16 -13.26
CA ASP A 311 -16.21 23.00 -14.46
C ASP A 311 -14.81 23.48 -14.95
N ASP A 312 -13.85 23.59 -14.04
CA ASP A 312 -12.53 24.14 -14.33
C ASP A 312 -11.48 23.11 -14.67
N TYR A 313 -11.55 21.92 -14.07
CA TYR A 313 -10.54 20.87 -14.27
C TYR A 313 -11.08 19.45 -14.06
N ALA A 314 -10.37 18.47 -14.61
CA ALA A 314 -10.55 17.06 -14.32
C ALA A 314 -9.22 16.44 -13.93
N THR A 315 -9.17 15.67 -12.85
CA THR A 315 -7.96 14.98 -12.37
C THR A 315 -8.16 13.49 -12.38
N TYR A 316 -7.15 12.81 -12.88
CA TYR A 316 -7.07 11.35 -12.93
C TYR A 316 -5.87 10.86 -12.12
N HIS A 317 -6.08 9.79 -11.40
CA HIS A 317 -5.07 9.02 -10.70
C HIS A 317 -4.66 7.84 -11.59
N TYR A 318 -3.38 7.73 -11.86
CA TYR A 318 -2.76 6.62 -12.59
C TYR A 318 -1.95 5.77 -11.61
N TRP A 319 -2.15 4.47 -11.68
CA TRP A 319 -1.36 3.50 -10.95
C TRP A 319 -1.01 2.35 -11.88
N ALA A 320 0.24 1.90 -11.83
CA ALA A 320 0.71 0.72 -12.54
C ALA A 320 1.66 -0.09 -11.66
N SER A 321 1.63 -1.41 -11.80
CA SER A 321 2.59 -2.34 -11.22
C SER A 321 3.16 -3.20 -12.33
N LEU A 322 4.47 -3.15 -12.51
CA LEU A 322 5.20 -3.83 -13.56
C LEU A 322 6.15 -4.86 -12.96
N TYR A 323 6.04 -6.12 -13.35
CA TYR A 323 6.90 -7.18 -12.85
C TYR A 323 7.47 -8.02 -14.01
N ASN A 324 8.77 -8.28 -13.99
CA ASN A 324 9.48 -9.04 -15.03
C ASN A 324 10.27 -10.24 -14.51
N GLY A 325 9.93 -10.74 -13.30
CA GLY A 325 10.65 -11.85 -12.69
C GLY A 325 11.79 -11.44 -11.75
N GLY A 326 11.95 -10.15 -11.47
CA GLY A 326 12.92 -9.61 -10.50
C GLY A 326 12.51 -9.84 -9.03
N PHE A 327 13.20 -9.19 -8.09
CA PHE A 327 12.93 -9.31 -6.65
C PHE A 327 11.59 -8.67 -6.24
N HIS A 328 11.14 -7.64 -6.95
CA HIS A 328 9.89 -6.93 -6.67
C HIS A 328 9.34 -6.32 -7.96
N ASP A 329 8.09 -5.91 -7.92
CA ASP A 329 7.45 -5.13 -8.97
C ASP A 329 7.95 -3.68 -8.96
N LEU A 330 7.66 -2.98 -10.05
CA LEU A 330 7.90 -1.55 -10.22
C LEU A 330 6.56 -0.83 -10.14
N PRO A 331 6.22 -0.26 -8.99
CA PRO A 331 5.04 0.56 -8.91
C PRO A 331 5.28 1.92 -9.57
N ARG A 332 4.25 2.45 -10.21
CA ARG A 332 4.17 3.81 -10.72
C ARG A 332 2.85 4.40 -10.31
N GLU A 333 2.90 5.50 -9.60
CA GLU A 333 1.71 6.20 -9.16
C GLU A 333 1.89 7.69 -9.39
N TYR A 334 0.92 8.33 -10.04
CA TYR A 334 0.90 9.77 -10.18
C TYR A 334 -0.49 10.28 -10.53
N TYR A 335 -0.66 11.58 -10.42
CA TYR A 335 -1.88 12.28 -10.79
C TYR A 335 -1.62 13.16 -12.01
N ILE A 336 -2.63 13.29 -12.86
CA ILE A 336 -2.65 14.29 -13.92
C ILE A 336 -3.90 15.15 -13.81
N THR A 337 -3.80 16.39 -14.15
CA THR A 337 -4.93 17.33 -14.23
C THR A 337 -5.00 17.96 -15.59
N TYR A 338 -6.18 17.94 -16.21
CA TYR A 338 -6.51 18.72 -17.38
C TYR A 338 -7.28 19.98 -16.94
N ASP A 339 -6.74 21.15 -17.23
CA ASP A 339 -7.43 22.42 -17.03
C ASP A 339 -8.38 22.69 -18.20
N LYS A 340 -9.68 22.60 -17.95
CA LYS A 340 -10.74 22.76 -18.97
C LYS A 340 -10.84 24.21 -19.50
N ARG A 341 -10.44 25.19 -18.70
CA ARG A 341 -10.45 26.62 -19.09
C ARG A 341 -9.33 26.93 -20.07
N ARG A 342 -8.18 26.27 -19.90
CA ARG A 342 -6.97 26.52 -20.68
C ARG A 342 -6.81 25.52 -21.83
N GLY A 343 -7.49 24.39 -21.74
CA GLY A 343 -7.43 23.36 -22.76
C GLY A 343 -6.12 22.57 -22.77
N GLU A 344 -5.45 22.40 -21.62
CA GLU A 344 -4.13 21.76 -21.54
C GLU A 344 -3.96 20.92 -20.28
N LEU A 345 -3.05 19.94 -20.34
CA LEU A 345 -2.58 19.23 -19.15
C LEU A 345 -1.69 20.14 -18.32
N LEU A 346 -1.87 20.07 -17.00
CA LEU A 346 -1.10 20.88 -16.07
C LEU A 346 0.27 20.22 -15.80
N ASP A 347 1.27 21.08 -15.72
CA ASP A 347 2.59 20.79 -15.21
C ASP A 347 3.12 21.99 -14.40
N VAL A 348 4.30 21.86 -13.82
CA VAL A 348 4.92 22.94 -13.04
C VAL A 348 5.18 24.17 -13.89
N SER A 349 5.61 23.99 -15.14
CA SER A 349 6.02 25.10 -16.02
C SER A 349 4.86 26.00 -16.43
N ASN A 350 3.67 25.41 -16.60
CA ASN A 350 2.46 26.12 -17.00
C ASN A 350 1.52 26.46 -15.82
N SER A 351 1.84 26.05 -14.60
CA SER A 351 0.97 26.23 -13.42
C SER A 351 1.59 27.07 -12.32
N VAL A 352 2.91 27.06 -12.17
CA VAL A 352 3.63 27.80 -11.12
C VAL A 352 4.32 29.04 -11.69
N LYS A 353 4.13 30.19 -11.04
CA LYS A 353 4.82 31.43 -11.41
C LYS A 353 6.32 31.25 -11.32
N THR A 354 7.06 31.54 -12.38
CA THR A 354 8.52 31.40 -12.43
C THR A 354 9.22 32.08 -11.26
N SER A 355 8.74 33.28 -10.86
CA SER A 355 9.28 34.03 -9.71
C SER A 355 9.04 33.35 -8.37
N MET A 356 8.15 32.36 -8.29
CA MET A 356 7.75 31.68 -7.06
C MET A 356 8.24 30.23 -7.02
N LEU A 357 8.96 29.77 -8.03
CA LEU A 357 9.43 28.38 -8.11
C LEU A 357 10.23 27.95 -6.88
N GLN A 358 11.08 28.83 -6.35
CA GLN A 358 11.88 28.51 -5.16
C GLN A 358 11.01 28.35 -3.91
N GLN A 359 10.04 29.23 -3.73
CA GLN A 359 9.09 29.10 -2.64
C GLN A 359 8.22 27.85 -2.80
N PHE A 360 7.83 27.54 -4.02
CA PHE A 360 7.05 26.34 -4.29
C PHE A 360 7.84 25.05 -3.99
N ARG A 361 9.15 25.01 -4.31
CA ARG A 361 10.04 23.91 -3.89
C ARG A 361 10.11 23.77 -2.37
N HIS A 362 10.25 24.88 -1.67
CA HIS A 362 10.25 24.86 -0.20
C HIS A 362 8.97 24.27 0.37
N LEU A 363 7.80 24.69 -0.10
CA LEU A 363 6.50 24.14 0.30
C LEU A 363 6.39 22.63 -0.04
N THR A 364 6.94 22.22 -1.18
CA THR A 364 7.00 20.81 -1.57
C THR A 364 7.82 19.99 -0.57
N LEU A 365 9.01 20.48 -0.22
CA LEU A 365 9.88 19.82 0.75
C LEU A 365 9.27 19.79 2.16
N GLU A 366 8.60 20.86 2.60
CA GLU A 366 7.87 20.85 3.87
C GLU A 366 6.74 19.82 3.90
N SER A 367 6.06 19.62 2.77
CA SER A 367 5.02 18.60 2.65
C SER A 367 5.60 17.20 2.64
N LEU A 368 6.68 16.95 1.88
CA LEU A 368 7.38 15.67 1.84
C LEU A 368 7.92 15.29 3.22
N LYS A 369 8.47 16.25 3.98
CA LYS A 369 8.96 16.00 5.33
C LYS A 369 7.87 15.41 6.24
N LYS A 370 6.65 15.88 6.13
CA LYS A 370 5.52 15.34 6.93
C LYS A 370 5.25 13.87 6.58
N GLY A 371 5.30 13.52 5.29
CA GLY A 371 5.18 12.14 4.83
C GLY A 371 6.35 11.28 5.31
N TYR A 372 7.56 11.79 5.19
CA TYR A 372 8.79 11.14 5.64
C TYR A 372 8.76 10.84 7.15
N ASP A 373 8.49 11.87 7.99
CA ASP A 373 8.39 11.71 9.43
C ASP A 373 7.31 10.70 9.83
N PHE A 374 6.25 10.64 9.04
CA PHE A 374 5.17 9.68 9.25
C PHE A 374 5.56 8.24 8.88
N CYS A 375 6.28 8.03 7.77
CA CYS A 375 6.75 6.70 7.36
C CYS A 375 7.76 6.11 8.34
N TYR A 376 8.63 6.94 8.89
CA TYR A 376 9.66 6.51 9.85
C TYR A 376 9.22 6.60 11.32
N GLU A 377 7.96 6.97 11.58
CA GLU A 377 7.38 7.14 12.93
C GLU A 377 8.23 8.02 13.87
N LYS A 378 8.99 8.96 13.30
CA LYS A 378 9.95 9.81 13.98
C LYS A 378 9.92 11.23 13.42
N GLU A 379 9.87 12.23 14.30
CA GLU A 379 10.13 13.62 13.89
C GLU A 379 11.63 13.81 13.59
N SER A 380 11.96 13.96 12.30
CA SER A 380 13.32 14.27 11.87
C SER A 380 13.60 15.77 11.98
N SER A 381 14.86 16.15 12.16
CA SER A 381 15.28 17.53 11.95
C SER A 381 15.15 17.89 10.46
N TRP A 382 15.11 19.19 10.12
CA TRP A 382 15.14 19.62 8.72
C TRP A 382 16.43 19.17 8.03
N GLU A 383 17.54 19.23 8.74
CA GLU A 383 18.86 18.82 8.23
C GLU A 383 18.92 17.31 7.96
N ASP A 384 18.45 16.47 8.88
CA ASP A 384 18.42 15.01 8.69
C ASP A 384 17.54 14.62 7.51
N PHE A 385 16.34 15.20 7.42
CA PHE A 385 15.42 14.96 6.32
C PHE A 385 16.04 15.37 4.97
N THR A 386 16.53 16.60 4.86
CA THR A 386 17.11 17.07 3.59
C THR A 386 18.40 16.33 3.24
N HIS A 387 19.22 15.97 4.24
CA HIS A 387 20.39 15.12 4.01
C HIS A 387 19.97 13.76 3.42
N SER A 388 18.93 13.14 3.95
CA SER A 388 18.43 11.86 3.45
C SER A 388 17.97 11.96 2.01
N ILE A 389 17.00 12.84 1.70
CA ILE A 389 16.41 12.90 0.35
C ILE A 389 17.32 13.55 -0.70
N PHE A 390 18.24 14.44 -0.32
CA PHE A 390 19.17 15.07 -1.27
C PHE A 390 20.36 14.19 -1.60
N SER A 391 20.78 13.32 -0.67
CA SER A 391 21.85 12.35 -0.93
C SER A 391 21.38 11.18 -1.78
N PHE A 392 20.07 10.93 -1.83
CA PHE A 392 19.45 9.95 -2.70
C PHE A 392 19.30 10.53 -4.12
N HIS A 393 20.45 10.78 -4.76
CA HIS A 393 20.47 11.33 -6.11
C HIS A 393 20.52 10.23 -7.15
N CYS A 394 19.44 10.06 -7.91
CA CYS A 394 19.49 9.30 -9.13
C CYS A 394 19.80 10.27 -10.30
N PRO A 395 21.00 10.22 -10.90
CA PRO A 395 21.41 11.18 -11.95
C PRO A 395 20.54 11.12 -13.21
N VAL A 396 19.67 10.16 -13.30
CA VAL A 396 18.80 9.89 -14.42
C VAL A 396 17.51 10.71 -14.41
N ILE A 397 17.18 11.36 -13.28
CA ILE A 397 15.98 12.22 -13.17
C ILE A 397 16.06 13.43 -14.08
N ASP A 398 17.26 13.98 -14.29
CA ASP A 398 17.47 15.18 -15.14
C ASP A 398 17.27 14.92 -16.65
N THR A 399 17.23 13.68 -17.11
CA THR A 399 17.21 13.33 -18.53
C THR A 399 15.92 12.68 -19.01
N GLY A 400 14.90 12.57 -18.15
CA GLY A 400 13.72 11.74 -18.42
C GLY A 400 14.01 10.25 -18.32
N GLY A 401 15.17 9.88 -17.82
CA GLY A 401 15.76 8.56 -17.90
C GLY A 401 15.81 7.77 -16.60
N VAL A 402 14.95 8.06 -15.59
CA VAL A 402 14.66 7.10 -14.50
C VAL A 402 14.33 5.75 -15.10
N ASP A 403 13.64 5.79 -16.22
CA ASP A 403 13.31 4.63 -17.04
C ASP A 403 14.54 3.83 -17.52
N ASP A 404 15.63 4.47 -17.86
CA ASP A 404 16.81 3.77 -18.39
C ASP A 404 17.65 3.10 -17.30
N VAL A 405 17.74 3.67 -16.10
CA VAL A 405 18.43 3.03 -14.97
C VAL A 405 17.61 1.87 -14.43
N MET A 406 16.31 2.08 -14.20
CA MET A 406 15.41 1.04 -13.75
C MET A 406 15.39 -0.12 -14.75
N ARG A 407 15.37 0.19 -16.04
CA ARG A 407 15.46 -0.78 -17.12
C ARG A 407 16.80 -1.53 -17.10
N SER A 408 17.91 -0.84 -16.91
CA SER A 408 19.23 -1.46 -16.80
C SER A 408 19.33 -2.41 -15.63
N CYS A 409 18.78 -2.03 -14.46
CA CYS A 409 18.75 -2.89 -13.29
C CYS A 409 17.88 -4.14 -13.48
N LEU A 410 16.72 -4.00 -14.14
CA LEU A 410 15.81 -5.09 -14.41
C LEU A 410 16.34 -6.07 -15.46
N VAL A 411 16.94 -5.54 -16.54
CA VAL A 411 17.48 -6.36 -17.65
C VAL A 411 18.76 -7.10 -17.24
N HIS A 412 19.56 -6.54 -16.33
CA HIS A 412 20.85 -7.12 -15.95
C HIS A 412 20.88 -7.83 -14.60
N ASN A 413 19.73 -7.99 -13.91
CA ASN A 413 19.64 -8.66 -12.60
C ASN A 413 20.64 -8.11 -11.55
N TYR A 414 20.95 -6.82 -11.58
CA TYR A 414 21.81 -6.22 -10.58
C TYR A 414 21.08 -6.15 -9.22
N SER A 415 21.76 -6.61 -8.16
CA SER A 415 21.28 -6.43 -6.79
C SER A 415 21.36 -4.96 -6.39
N CYS A 416 20.51 -4.53 -5.46
CA CYS A 416 20.55 -3.17 -4.92
C CYS A 416 21.94 -2.80 -4.34
N ASP A 417 22.74 -3.80 -3.94
CA ASP A 417 24.09 -3.62 -3.40
C ASP A 417 25.12 -3.25 -4.50
N ASP A 418 24.84 -3.57 -5.76
CA ASP A 418 25.71 -3.20 -6.89
C ASP A 418 25.58 -1.72 -7.28
N TRP A 419 24.56 -1.02 -6.79
CA TRP A 419 24.36 0.40 -7.04
C TRP A 419 25.43 1.28 -6.41
N ALA A 420 26.02 0.86 -5.30
CA ALA A 420 27.14 1.58 -4.65
C ALA A 420 28.40 1.64 -5.52
N GLY A 421 28.51 0.80 -6.56
CA GLY A 421 29.61 0.78 -7.50
C GLY A 421 29.39 1.64 -8.76
N TRP A 422 28.20 2.18 -8.97
CA TRP A 422 27.89 3.02 -10.11
C TRP A 422 28.52 4.40 -9.96
N LYS A 423 29.39 4.79 -10.89
CA LYS A 423 30.13 6.05 -10.85
C LYS A 423 29.29 7.34 -10.97
N GLY A 424 27.99 7.26 -11.05
CA GLY A 424 27.08 8.41 -11.05
C GLY A 424 26.34 8.64 -9.75
N TYR A 425 26.42 7.71 -8.82
CA TYR A 425 25.79 7.79 -7.54
C TYR A 425 26.60 8.76 -6.63
N ASN A 426 26.01 9.85 -6.21
CA ASN A 426 26.59 10.88 -5.33
C ASN A 426 27.55 11.91 -5.94
N GLU A 427 27.69 12.04 -7.26
CA GLU A 427 28.57 13.09 -7.80
C GLU A 427 28.05 14.51 -7.53
N LYS A 428 26.71 14.68 -7.36
CA LYS A 428 26.12 15.96 -7.03
C LYS A 428 24.76 15.80 -6.33
N PRO A 429 24.71 15.81 -4.99
CA PRO A 429 23.44 15.77 -4.27
C PRO A 429 22.57 16.97 -4.65
N PHE A 430 21.25 16.79 -4.61
CA PHE A 430 20.31 17.89 -4.79
C PHE A 430 20.52 18.96 -3.73
N THR A 431 20.12 20.15 -4.07
CA THR A 431 19.91 21.24 -3.12
C THR A 431 18.44 21.66 -3.19
N GLU A 432 17.98 22.44 -2.24
CA GLU A 432 16.62 23.00 -2.30
C GLU A 432 16.35 23.78 -3.59
N LYS A 433 17.40 24.36 -4.21
CA LYS A 433 17.26 25.17 -5.43
C LYS A 433 16.98 24.36 -6.69
N ASP A 434 17.49 23.15 -6.75
CA ASP A 434 17.42 22.25 -7.90
C ASP A 434 16.61 20.99 -7.64
N PHE A 435 15.96 20.87 -6.46
CA PHE A 435 15.10 19.75 -6.15
C PHE A 435 14.00 19.60 -7.22
N PRO A 436 13.82 18.39 -7.78
CA PRO A 436 12.89 18.19 -8.88
C PRO A 436 11.43 18.40 -8.44
N LEU A 437 10.63 18.96 -9.33
CA LEU A 437 9.20 19.14 -9.16
C LEU A 437 8.51 18.29 -10.24
N THR A 438 8.06 17.09 -9.86
CA THR A 438 7.54 16.07 -10.80
C THR A 438 6.05 15.83 -10.62
N HIS A 439 5.38 15.41 -11.69
CA HIS A 439 3.99 14.94 -11.67
C HIS A 439 3.02 15.89 -10.94
N PHE A 440 3.00 17.15 -11.41
CA PHE A 440 2.12 18.18 -10.86
C PHE A 440 0.65 17.91 -11.18
N ALA A 441 -0.20 17.95 -10.17
CA ALA A 441 -1.65 17.84 -10.33
C ALA A 441 -2.40 18.69 -9.30
N VAL A 442 -3.70 18.88 -9.54
CA VAL A 442 -4.62 19.59 -8.66
C VAL A 442 -5.67 18.63 -8.14
N LEU A 443 -5.78 18.54 -6.82
CA LEU A 443 -6.84 17.80 -6.11
C LEU A 443 -7.67 18.79 -5.27
N PRO A 444 -8.87 18.41 -4.80
CA PRO A 444 -9.66 19.26 -3.90
C PRO A 444 -8.95 19.61 -2.59
N GLU A 445 -7.96 18.80 -2.17
CA GLU A 445 -7.14 19.02 -0.99
C GLU A 445 -6.04 20.07 -1.19
N GLY A 446 -5.61 20.28 -2.44
CA GLY A 446 -4.49 21.15 -2.77
C GLY A 446 -3.78 20.74 -4.05
N VAL A 447 -2.57 21.22 -4.20
CA VAL A 447 -1.65 20.81 -5.27
C VAL A 447 -0.88 19.58 -4.81
N VAL A 448 -0.73 18.62 -5.71
CA VAL A 448 0.01 17.38 -5.48
C VAL A 448 1.20 17.27 -6.42
N LEU A 449 2.33 16.85 -5.88
CA LEU A 449 3.47 16.34 -6.63
C LEU A 449 3.75 14.90 -6.18
N THR A 450 4.01 14.02 -7.12
CA THR A 450 4.28 12.60 -6.84
C THR A 450 5.72 12.25 -7.17
N TYR A 451 6.33 11.45 -6.31
CA TYR A 451 7.69 10.94 -6.44
C TYR A 451 7.66 9.42 -6.33
N HIS A 452 8.16 8.74 -7.35
CA HIS A 452 8.22 7.30 -7.38
C HIS A 452 9.32 6.76 -6.46
N PRO A 453 9.27 5.46 -6.10
CA PRO A 453 10.40 4.78 -5.48
C PRO A 453 11.68 5.03 -6.27
N TYR A 454 12.79 5.17 -5.56
CA TYR A 454 14.11 5.53 -6.10
C TYR A 454 14.27 6.96 -6.68
N GLN A 455 13.24 7.79 -6.70
CA GLN A 455 13.43 9.20 -7.09
C GLN A 455 14.04 10.03 -5.96
N ILE A 456 13.58 9.82 -4.73
CA ILE A 456 14.00 10.60 -3.56
C ILE A 456 14.29 9.74 -2.32
N ASP A 457 13.99 8.43 -2.37
CA ASP A 457 14.24 7.48 -1.30
C ASP A 457 14.30 6.04 -1.85
N SER A 458 14.60 5.06 -0.99
CA SER A 458 14.68 3.65 -1.33
C SER A 458 13.32 3.06 -1.73
N PHE A 459 13.34 1.92 -2.40
CA PHE A 459 12.13 1.19 -2.77
C PHE A 459 11.23 0.87 -1.56
N GLY A 460 11.83 0.48 -0.43
CA GLY A 460 11.09 0.13 0.78
C GLY A 460 10.31 1.29 1.41
N ALA A 461 10.62 2.53 1.03
CA ALA A 461 9.89 3.72 1.49
C ALA A 461 8.61 3.98 0.67
N GLY A 462 8.45 3.35 -0.51
CA GLY A 462 7.28 3.51 -1.38
C GLY A 462 7.26 4.83 -2.15
N GLU A 463 6.07 5.21 -2.60
CA GLU A 463 5.82 6.50 -3.24
C GLU A 463 5.64 7.62 -2.21
N TYR A 464 6.08 8.83 -2.58
CA TYR A 464 5.87 10.04 -1.80
C TYR A 464 4.95 11.00 -2.53
N HIS A 465 4.00 11.56 -1.80
CA HIS A 465 3.11 12.61 -2.27
C HIS A 465 3.31 13.89 -1.47
N ALA A 466 3.74 14.96 -2.14
CA ALA A 466 3.72 16.28 -1.57
C ALA A 466 2.36 16.91 -1.80
N VAL A 467 1.52 16.99 -0.76
CA VAL A 467 0.21 17.65 -0.82
C VAL A 467 0.34 19.04 -0.21
N ILE A 468 0.25 20.08 -1.04
CA ILE A 468 0.36 21.48 -0.64
C ILE A 468 -1.04 22.11 -0.61
N PRO A 469 -1.59 22.41 0.57
CA PRO A 469 -2.93 23.02 0.67
C PRO A 469 -3.02 24.33 -0.13
N PHE A 470 -4.18 24.61 -0.73
CA PHE A 470 -4.38 25.83 -1.54
C PHE A 470 -4.05 27.13 -0.81
N LYS A 471 -4.33 27.24 0.49
CA LYS A 471 -3.97 28.41 1.30
C LYS A 471 -2.47 28.77 1.22
N ASP A 472 -1.61 27.77 1.00
CA ASP A 472 -0.16 27.92 0.89
C ASP A 472 0.28 27.95 -0.59
N ALA A 473 -0.29 27.10 -1.44
CA ALA A 473 0.05 26.96 -2.85
C ALA A 473 -0.38 28.19 -3.70
N ASN A 474 -1.56 28.77 -3.45
CA ASN A 474 -2.15 29.80 -4.33
C ASN A 474 -1.28 31.03 -4.57
N LYS A 475 -0.39 31.37 -3.63
CA LYS A 475 0.58 32.46 -3.83
C LYS A 475 1.55 32.17 -4.98
N CYS A 476 1.87 30.89 -5.16
CA CYS A 476 2.82 30.39 -6.16
C CYS A 476 2.13 30.08 -7.49
N LEU A 477 0.84 29.77 -7.49
CA LEU A 477 0.10 29.34 -8.68
C LEU A 477 -0.28 30.51 -9.58
N MET A 478 -0.35 30.24 -10.89
CA MET A 478 -0.85 31.16 -11.89
C MET A 478 -2.38 31.35 -11.81
N PHE A 479 -3.08 30.32 -11.33
CA PHE A 479 -4.53 30.24 -11.23
C PHE A 479 -4.97 29.76 -9.85
N ASP A 480 -6.16 30.17 -9.42
CA ASP A 480 -6.76 29.77 -8.17
C ASP A 480 -7.73 28.59 -8.41
N TYR A 481 -7.45 27.45 -7.77
CA TYR A 481 -8.27 26.24 -7.83
C TYR A 481 -9.02 25.97 -6.50
N SER A 482 -8.84 26.83 -5.48
CA SER A 482 -9.37 26.59 -4.12
C SER A 482 -10.91 26.60 -4.04
N LYS A 483 -11.58 27.18 -5.02
CA LYS A 483 -13.06 27.21 -5.05
C LYS A 483 -13.72 25.82 -5.19
N HIS A 484 -12.94 24.78 -5.39
CA HIS A 484 -13.40 23.39 -5.56
C HIS A 484 -13.08 22.49 -4.35
N GLU A 485 -12.81 23.07 -3.18
CA GLU A 485 -12.60 22.31 -1.93
C GLU A 485 -13.82 21.46 -1.51
N ASP A 486 -15.01 21.80 -1.98
CA ASP A 486 -16.26 21.04 -1.78
C ASP A 486 -16.26 19.68 -2.50
N LEU A 487 -15.38 19.49 -3.48
CA LEU A 487 -15.17 18.23 -4.18
C LEU A 487 -14.31 17.22 -3.41
N LYS A 488 -13.91 17.53 -2.16
CA LYS A 488 -13.15 16.61 -1.32
C LYS A 488 -13.80 15.22 -1.28
N PRO A 489 -12.99 14.16 -1.35
CA PRO A 489 -13.53 12.82 -1.44
C PRO A 489 -14.39 12.50 -0.23
N LYS A 490 -15.60 12.02 -0.50
CA LYS A 490 -16.51 11.55 0.53
C LYS A 490 -16.08 10.19 1.04
N LEU A 491 -16.51 9.84 2.25
CA LEU A 491 -16.21 8.54 2.87
C LEU A 491 -16.45 7.35 1.91
N GLN A 492 -17.51 7.42 1.10
CA GLN A 492 -17.89 6.38 0.14
C GLN A 492 -16.80 6.04 -0.89
N ARG A 493 -15.87 6.94 -1.15
CA ARG A 493 -14.73 6.68 -2.01
C ARG A 493 -13.73 5.70 -1.41
N PHE A 494 -13.64 5.65 -0.10
CA PHE A 494 -12.66 4.86 0.64
C PHE A 494 -13.21 3.50 1.08
N ILE A 495 -14.51 3.28 1.01
CA ILE A 495 -15.17 2.04 1.48
C ILE A 495 -15.86 1.31 0.33
N LYS A 496 -15.90 -0.06 0.44
CA LYS A 496 -16.58 -0.97 -0.49
C LYS A 496 -18.07 -1.05 -0.19
#